data_d266b81688d218b029279e26b539b6e8
#
_entry.id   d266b81688d218b029279e26b539b6e8
#
_cell.length_a   1.000
_cell.length_b   1.000
_cell.length_c   1.000
_cell.angle_alpha   90.00
_cell.angle_beta   90.00
_cell.angle_gamma   90.00
#
_symmetry.space_group_name_H-M   'P 1'
#
loop_
_entity.id
_entity.type
_entity.pdbx_description
1 polymer ?
#
loop_
_entity_poly.entity_id
_entity_poly.type
_entity_poly.pdbx_seq_one_letter_code
_entity_poly.pdbx_strand_id
1 'polypeptide(L)'
;VKMSELYKRIYNLLGNYIFLKNNSHRKFLSVWVIGTYVFRVFRYYPYVWLTAEKGSGKTLLMEILQEWCFNGDLSSNATEAVIFRDVNNNSITMFLDEVEQLGKKDAEKHGAIMSILNTGFSSSGIVKRAGSKNQNFAIQRFSTYSPKMVAGIKEIDDVVQDRTID
;
A
#
# COMPACT_ATOMS: atom_id res chain seq x y z
N VAL A 1 -19.73 1.84 17.73
CA VAL A 1 -20.27 1.54 16.39
C VAL A 1 -20.11 0.05 16.13
N LYS A 2 -21.16 -0.65 15.70
CA LYS A 2 -21.05 -2.07 15.33
C LYS A 2 -20.26 -2.20 14.01
N MET A 3 -19.42 -3.22 13.88
CA MET A 3 -18.62 -3.48 12.67
C MET A 3 -19.47 -3.54 11.40
N SER A 4 -20.66 -4.16 11.49
CA SER A 4 -21.60 -4.23 10.37
C SER A 4 -22.15 -2.86 9.92
N GLU A 5 -22.24 -1.92 10.84
CA GLU A 5 -22.68 -0.55 10.53
C GLU A 5 -21.55 0.25 9.87
N LEU A 6 -20.30 0.11 10.37
CA LEU A 6 -19.14 0.70 9.77
C LEU A 6 -18.93 0.21 8.32
N TYR A 7 -19.05 -1.12 8.12
CA TYR A 7 -19.01 -1.70 6.78
C TYR A 7 -20.05 -1.10 5.83
N LYS A 8 -21.30 -0.99 6.27
CA LYS A 8 -22.38 -0.40 5.45
C LYS A 8 -22.11 1.05 5.09
N ARG A 9 -21.56 1.83 6.03
CA ARG A 9 -21.19 3.23 5.78
C ARG A 9 -20.11 3.35 4.71
N ILE A 10 -19.00 2.61 4.86
CA ILE A 10 -17.91 2.61 3.88
C ILE A 10 -18.42 2.12 2.52
N TYR A 11 -19.18 1.03 2.48
CA TYR A 11 -19.76 0.49 1.27
C TYR A 11 -20.64 1.51 0.54
N ASN A 12 -21.51 2.24 1.24
CA ASN A 12 -22.36 3.25 0.64
C ASN A 12 -21.57 4.47 0.16
N LEU A 13 -20.61 4.95 0.96
CA LEU A 13 -19.73 6.05 0.56
C LEU A 13 -18.93 5.73 -0.69
N LEU A 14 -18.32 4.56 -0.78
CA LEU A 14 -17.63 4.13 -1.99
C LEU A 14 -18.54 4.20 -3.23
N GLY A 15 -19.79 3.73 -3.11
CA GLY A 15 -20.71 3.75 -4.24
C GLY A 15 -21.24 5.13 -4.62
N ASN A 16 -21.15 6.11 -3.72
CA ASN A 16 -21.53 7.49 -4.02
C ASN A 16 -20.45 8.26 -4.78
N TYR A 17 -19.19 7.92 -4.57
CA TYR A 17 -18.05 8.64 -5.14
C TYR A 17 -17.38 7.91 -6.30
N ILE A 18 -17.42 6.57 -6.30
CA ILE A 18 -16.66 5.75 -7.26
C ILE A 18 -17.58 4.75 -7.95
N PHE A 19 -17.56 4.78 -9.27
CA PHE A 19 -18.20 3.74 -10.06
C PHE A 19 -17.29 2.53 -10.20
N LEU A 20 -17.66 1.42 -9.58
CA LEU A 20 -16.99 0.12 -9.72
C LEU A 20 -17.90 -0.81 -10.51
N LYS A 21 -17.40 -1.34 -11.64
CA LYS A 21 -18.17 -2.26 -12.51
C LYS A 21 -18.69 -3.47 -11.76
N ASN A 22 -17.94 -3.96 -10.77
CA ASN A 22 -18.27 -5.15 -10.02
C ASN A 22 -18.53 -4.82 -8.54
N ASN A 23 -19.70 -5.18 -8.06
CA ASN A 23 -20.07 -5.01 -6.65
C ASN A 23 -19.14 -5.80 -5.69
N SER A 24 -18.48 -6.87 -6.17
CA SER A 24 -17.51 -7.61 -5.37
C SER A 24 -16.29 -6.76 -5.01
N HIS A 25 -15.81 -5.92 -5.92
CA HIS A 25 -14.70 -4.99 -5.66
C HIS A 25 -15.09 -3.98 -4.57
N ARG A 26 -16.31 -3.45 -4.64
CA ARG A 26 -16.83 -2.53 -3.61
C ARG A 26 -16.92 -3.19 -2.24
N LYS A 27 -17.41 -4.44 -2.17
CA LYS A 27 -17.46 -5.22 -0.94
C LYS A 27 -16.06 -5.48 -0.40
N PHE A 28 -15.16 -5.93 -1.27
CA PHE A 28 -13.79 -6.21 -0.91
C PHE A 28 -13.07 -4.96 -0.37
N LEU A 29 -13.10 -3.84 -1.08
CA LEU A 29 -12.48 -2.58 -0.64
C LEU A 29 -13.04 -2.11 0.71
N SER A 30 -14.35 -2.27 0.93
CA SER A 30 -14.96 -1.90 2.23
C SER A 30 -14.41 -2.72 3.39
N VAL A 31 -14.20 -4.03 3.19
CA VAL A 31 -13.59 -4.92 4.19
C VAL A 31 -12.09 -4.62 4.33
N TRP A 32 -11.40 -4.41 3.21
CA TRP A 32 -9.97 -4.12 3.20
C TRP A 32 -9.65 -2.83 3.98
N VAL A 33 -10.42 -1.76 3.78
CA VAL A 33 -10.27 -0.50 4.54
C VAL A 33 -10.39 -0.75 6.05
N ILE A 34 -11.41 -1.49 6.49
CA ILE A 34 -11.58 -1.84 7.90
C ILE A 34 -10.39 -2.67 8.40
N GLY A 35 -9.93 -3.61 7.59
CA GLY A 35 -8.80 -4.47 7.90
C GLY A 35 -7.49 -3.71 8.15
N THR A 36 -7.31 -2.53 7.52
CA THR A 36 -6.10 -1.70 7.75
C THR A 36 -5.93 -1.26 9.20
N TYR A 37 -7.01 -1.15 9.97
CA TYR A 37 -6.96 -0.81 11.40
C TYR A 37 -6.54 -1.97 12.31
N VAL A 38 -6.65 -3.19 11.81
CA VAL A 38 -6.35 -4.41 12.57
C VAL A 38 -5.36 -5.34 11.85
N PHE A 39 -4.68 -4.87 10.81
CA PHE A 39 -3.82 -5.68 9.96
C PHE A 39 -2.75 -6.45 10.75
N ARG A 40 -2.29 -5.91 11.89
CA ARG A 40 -1.26 -6.52 12.74
C ARG A 40 -1.67 -7.85 13.38
N VAL A 41 -2.97 -8.17 13.44
CA VAL A 41 -3.44 -9.47 13.96
C VAL A 41 -3.29 -10.59 12.93
N PHE A 42 -3.06 -10.23 11.66
CA PHE A 42 -2.88 -11.19 10.59
C PHE A 42 -1.39 -11.45 10.32
N ARG A 43 -1.08 -12.69 9.98
CA ARG A 43 0.28 -13.05 9.54
C ARG A 43 0.60 -12.51 8.15
N TYR A 44 -0.40 -12.45 7.28
CA TYR A 44 -0.32 -11.94 5.92
C TYR A 44 -1.44 -10.94 5.69
N TYR A 45 -1.16 -9.84 4.99
CA TYR A 45 -2.18 -8.88 4.61
C TYR A 45 -2.10 -8.64 3.10
N PRO A 46 -3.21 -8.88 2.34
CA PRO A 46 -3.17 -8.81 0.90
C PRO A 46 -2.99 -7.37 0.42
N TYR A 47 -2.20 -7.22 -0.63
CA TYR A 47 -2.12 -5.96 -1.36
C TYR A 47 -3.32 -5.82 -2.28
N VAL A 48 -3.65 -4.58 -2.63
CA VAL A 48 -4.63 -4.27 -3.67
C VAL A 48 -3.88 -3.77 -4.89
N TRP A 49 -4.13 -4.39 -6.04
CA TRP A 49 -3.60 -3.94 -7.31
C TRP A 49 -4.70 -3.29 -8.14
N LEU A 50 -4.51 -2.03 -8.54
CA LEU A 50 -5.44 -1.29 -9.37
C LEU A 50 -4.92 -1.23 -10.81
N THR A 51 -5.51 -2.03 -11.69
CA THR A 51 -5.26 -1.98 -13.11
C THR A 51 -6.43 -1.32 -13.83
N ALA A 52 -6.16 -0.29 -14.57
CA ALA A 52 -7.15 0.32 -15.46
C ALA A 52 -6.47 1.29 -16.43
N GLU A 53 -7.15 1.66 -17.48
CA GLU A 53 -6.68 2.65 -18.44
C GLU A 53 -6.42 4.01 -17.80
N LYS A 54 -5.62 4.84 -18.46
CA LYS A 54 -5.37 6.22 -18.03
C LYS A 54 -6.67 7.01 -18.00
N GLY A 55 -6.86 7.80 -16.94
CA GLY A 55 -8.08 8.60 -16.77
C GLY A 55 -9.28 7.83 -16.19
N SER A 56 -9.13 6.59 -15.78
CA SER A 56 -10.21 5.75 -15.21
C SER A 56 -10.59 6.08 -13.77
N GLY A 57 -9.93 7.04 -13.11
CA GLY A 57 -10.20 7.42 -11.72
C GLY A 57 -9.41 6.66 -10.67
N LYS A 58 -8.32 5.95 -11.03
CA LYS A 58 -7.45 5.25 -10.06
C LYS A 58 -6.92 6.18 -8.96
N THR A 59 -6.36 7.31 -9.36
CA THR A 59 -5.82 8.30 -8.43
C THR A 59 -6.89 8.83 -7.48
N LEU A 60 -8.08 9.17 -7.99
CA LEU A 60 -9.20 9.60 -7.16
C LEU A 60 -9.63 8.52 -6.14
N LEU A 61 -9.68 7.26 -6.57
CA LEU A 61 -9.97 6.16 -5.65
C LEU A 61 -8.92 6.06 -4.54
N MET A 62 -7.64 6.19 -4.88
CA MET A 62 -6.55 6.15 -3.90
C MET A 62 -6.60 7.35 -2.94
N GLU A 63 -6.86 8.55 -3.44
CA GLU A 63 -7.04 9.76 -2.64
C GLU A 63 -8.19 9.63 -1.62
N ILE A 64 -9.30 9.03 -2.02
CA ILE A 64 -10.43 8.77 -1.11
C ILE A 64 -10.06 7.71 -0.07
N LEU A 65 -9.46 6.60 -0.51
CA LEU A 65 -9.17 5.49 0.38
C LEU A 65 -8.04 5.79 1.37
N GLN A 66 -7.07 6.62 1.02
CA GLN A 66 -6.03 7.02 1.97
C GLN A 66 -6.60 7.72 3.20
N GLU A 67 -7.64 8.56 3.03
CA GLU A 67 -8.30 9.26 4.14
C GLU A 67 -9.07 8.31 5.06
N TRP A 68 -9.48 7.14 4.55
CA TRP A 68 -10.29 6.17 5.30
C TRP A 68 -9.49 5.01 5.87
N CYS A 69 -8.28 4.80 5.40
CA CYS A 69 -7.39 3.75 5.88
C CYS A 69 -6.59 4.19 7.11
N PHE A 70 -6.13 3.22 7.88
CA PHE A 70 -5.26 3.49 9.01
C PHE A 70 -3.93 4.10 8.53
N ASN A 71 -3.63 5.31 8.97
CA ASN A 71 -2.43 6.06 8.59
C ASN A 71 -2.17 5.99 7.07
N GLY A 72 -3.19 6.30 6.25
CA GLY A 72 -3.05 6.28 4.80
C GLY A 72 -2.03 7.31 4.32
N ASP A 73 -1.07 6.89 3.49
CA ASP A 73 -0.04 7.74 2.90
C ASP A 73 0.06 7.51 1.39
N LEU A 74 -0.27 8.54 0.62
CA LEU A 74 -0.14 8.62 -0.84
C LEU A 74 1.05 9.52 -1.21
N SER A 75 2.22 9.26 -0.67
CA SER A 75 3.40 10.07 -0.87
C SER A 75 4.14 9.71 -2.16
N SER A 76 4.14 10.61 -3.13
CA SER A 76 4.89 10.46 -4.38
C SER A 76 6.35 10.93 -4.29
N ASN A 77 6.69 11.78 -3.33
CA ASN A 77 7.97 12.50 -3.27
C ASN A 77 8.90 12.12 -2.11
N ALA A 78 8.58 11.09 -1.32
CA ALA A 78 9.42 10.64 -0.23
C ALA A 78 10.73 10.00 -0.75
N THR A 79 11.84 10.23 -0.04
CA THR A 79 13.10 9.54 -0.29
C THR A 79 13.05 8.09 0.20
N GLU A 80 13.94 7.23 -0.27
CA GLU A 80 14.06 5.84 0.18
C GLU A 80 14.06 5.73 1.72
N ALA A 81 14.89 6.51 2.38
CA ALA A 81 15.04 6.47 3.84
C ALA A 81 13.76 6.88 4.59
N VAL A 82 12.99 7.82 4.05
CA VAL A 82 11.70 8.24 4.62
C VAL A 82 10.69 7.11 4.47
N ILE A 83 10.57 6.50 3.30
CA ILE A 83 9.63 5.41 3.04
C ILE A 83 9.84 4.25 4.04
N PHE A 84 11.08 3.80 4.25
CA PHE A 84 11.37 2.73 5.21
C PHE A 84 11.01 3.10 6.66
N ARG A 85 11.28 4.35 7.06
CA ARG A 85 10.95 4.82 8.41
C ARG A 85 9.45 4.96 8.62
N ASP A 86 8.71 5.44 7.64
CA ASP A 86 7.26 5.61 7.73
C ASP A 86 6.56 4.26 7.82
N VAL A 87 6.94 3.29 7.00
CA VAL A 87 6.41 1.93 7.12
C VAL A 87 6.76 1.32 8.48
N ASN A 88 8.01 1.44 8.93
CA ASN A 88 8.47 0.82 10.16
C ASN A 88 7.90 1.48 11.43
N ASN A 89 7.92 2.81 11.49
CA ASN A 89 7.61 3.54 12.73
C ASN A 89 6.12 3.90 12.82
N ASN A 90 5.52 4.26 11.70
CA ASN A 90 4.16 4.80 11.65
C ASN A 90 3.14 3.75 11.20
N SER A 91 3.62 2.59 10.72
CA SER A 91 2.74 1.51 10.22
C SER A 91 1.71 2.02 9.22
N ILE A 92 2.16 2.79 8.26
CA ILE A 92 1.31 3.42 7.25
C ILE A 92 0.59 2.38 6.38
N THR A 93 -0.61 2.70 5.94
CA THR A 93 -1.22 2.09 4.76
C THR A 93 -0.66 2.80 3.54
N MET A 94 0.19 2.12 2.78
CA MET A 94 0.94 2.72 1.68
C MET A 94 0.14 2.70 0.38
N PHE A 95 0.04 3.86 -0.26
CA PHE A 95 -0.56 4.02 -1.58
C PHE A 95 0.52 4.42 -2.59
N LEU A 96 0.66 3.63 -3.65
CA LEU A 96 1.67 3.81 -4.69
C LEU A 96 1.00 3.97 -6.05
N ASP A 97 0.98 5.18 -6.58
CA ASP A 97 0.47 5.44 -7.93
C ASP A 97 1.60 5.43 -8.97
N GLU A 98 1.29 4.99 -10.18
CA GLU A 98 2.21 4.99 -11.34
C GLU A 98 3.56 4.31 -11.07
N VAL A 99 3.56 3.13 -10.41
CA VAL A 99 4.80 2.44 -10.01
C VAL A 99 5.75 2.13 -11.17
N GLU A 100 5.24 1.97 -12.38
CA GLU A 100 6.03 1.77 -13.60
C GLU A 100 6.88 2.99 -13.99
N GLN A 101 6.54 4.18 -13.51
CA GLN A 101 7.31 5.40 -13.76
C GLN A 101 8.46 5.57 -12.79
N LEU A 102 8.39 4.95 -11.62
CA LEU A 102 9.40 5.07 -10.58
C LEU A 102 10.77 4.57 -11.06
N GLY A 103 10.79 3.43 -11.75
CA GLY A 103 12.05 2.86 -12.28
C GLY A 103 12.73 3.70 -13.35
N LYS A 104 11.98 4.58 -14.01
CA LYS A 104 12.52 5.47 -15.06
C LYS A 104 13.11 6.77 -14.49
N LYS A 105 12.60 7.21 -13.33
CA LYS A 105 12.93 8.51 -12.73
C LYS A 105 13.98 8.39 -11.63
N ASP A 106 13.92 7.31 -10.84
CA ASP A 106 14.74 7.12 -9.64
C ASP A 106 14.91 5.62 -9.36
N ALA A 107 16.08 5.08 -9.73
CA ALA A 107 16.39 3.66 -9.57
C ALA A 107 16.52 3.24 -8.09
N GLU A 108 17.01 4.12 -7.20
CA GLU A 108 17.16 3.82 -5.77
C GLU A 108 15.79 3.74 -5.11
N LYS A 109 14.93 4.72 -5.38
CA LYS A 109 13.55 4.74 -4.88
C LYS A 109 12.76 3.53 -5.40
N HIS A 110 12.89 3.18 -6.66
CA HIS A 110 12.27 1.98 -7.22
C HIS A 110 12.74 0.71 -6.50
N GLY A 111 14.05 0.55 -6.31
CA GLY A 111 14.63 -0.57 -5.57
C GLY A 111 14.12 -0.67 -4.14
N ALA A 112 13.97 0.46 -3.45
CA ALA A 112 13.40 0.53 -2.11
C ALA A 112 11.94 0.05 -2.08
N ILE A 113 11.11 0.56 -2.99
CA ILE A 113 9.70 0.20 -3.09
C ILE A 113 9.54 -1.29 -3.42
N MET A 114 10.30 -1.80 -4.38
CA MET A 114 10.27 -3.23 -4.72
C MET A 114 10.71 -4.10 -3.54
N SER A 115 11.72 -3.68 -2.79
CA SER A 115 12.14 -4.36 -1.54
C SER A 115 11.01 -4.42 -0.50
N ILE A 116 10.27 -3.33 -0.33
CA ILE A 116 9.12 -3.24 0.58
C ILE A 116 7.96 -4.11 0.08
N LEU A 117 7.65 -4.10 -1.21
CA LEU A 117 6.60 -4.93 -1.81
C LEU A 117 6.94 -6.42 -1.70
N ASN A 118 8.20 -6.77 -1.93
CA ASN A 118 8.66 -8.16 -1.87
C ASN A 118 8.68 -8.75 -0.46
N THR A 119 8.85 -7.94 0.58
CA THR A 119 8.98 -8.43 1.95
C THR A 119 7.77 -8.10 2.83
N GLY A 120 7.07 -7.03 2.53
CA GLY A 120 6.06 -6.43 3.42
C GLY A 120 4.68 -7.07 3.40
N PHE A 121 4.48 -8.16 2.68
CA PHE A 121 3.25 -8.96 2.69
C PHE A 121 3.08 -9.77 3.99
N SER A 122 4.19 -10.16 4.61
CA SER A 122 4.22 -10.98 5.84
C SER A 122 4.63 -10.15 7.05
N SER A 123 4.05 -10.45 8.20
CA SER A 123 4.40 -9.85 9.50
C SER A 123 5.86 -10.07 9.92
N SER A 124 6.55 -11.02 9.31
CA SER A 124 7.99 -11.26 9.48
C SER A 124 8.87 -10.49 8.48
N GLY A 125 8.26 -9.67 7.62
CA GLY A 125 8.98 -8.92 6.59
C GLY A 125 9.92 -7.87 7.18
N ILE A 126 11.22 -8.02 6.92
CA ILE A 126 12.27 -7.12 7.40
C ILE A 126 13.24 -6.84 6.26
N VAL A 127 13.60 -5.56 6.09
CA VAL A 127 14.70 -5.11 5.24
C VAL A 127 15.83 -4.58 6.12
N LYS A 128 17.06 -4.93 5.76
CA LYS A 128 18.27 -4.44 6.41
C LYS A 128 18.93 -3.37 5.55
N ARG A 129 19.31 -2.26 6.16
CA ARG A 129 20.04 -1.16 5.51
C ARG A 129 21.26 -0.77 6.34
N ALA A 130 22.33 -0.35 5.67
CA ALA A 130 23.48 0.23 6.34
C ALA A 130 23.09 1.60 6.91
N GLY A 131 23.45 1.85 8.15
CA GLY A 131 23.33 3.15 8.78
C GLY A 131 24.28 4.18 8.17
N SER A 132 24.07 5.45 8.49
CA SER A 132 24.95 6.54 8.06
C SER A 132 26.34 6.45 8.71
N LYS A 133 27.32 7.19 8.14
CA LYS A 133 28.68 7.31 8.68
C LYS A 133 28.71 7.74 10.15
N ASN A 134 27.77 8.60 10.56
CA ASN A 134 27.62 9.06 11.94
C ASN A 134 27.12 7.96 12.91
N GLN A 135 26.64 6.83 12.39
CA GLN A 135 26.16 5.68 13.15
C GLN A 135 27.10 4.48 13.01
N ASN A 136 28.36 4.68 12.69
CA ASN A 136 29.38 3.63 12.47
C ASN A 136 28.91 2.54 11.50
N PHE A 137 28.10 2.88 10.48
CA PHE A 137 27.52 1.94 9.53
C PHE A 137 26.74 0.77 10.17
N ALA A 138 26.23 0.95 11.39
CA ALA A 138 25.45 -0.07 12.07
C ALA A 138 24.27 -0.52 11.20
N ILE A 139 24.02 -1.83 11.11
CA ILE A 139 22.90 -2.37 10.34
C ILE A 139 21.59 -2.02 11.03
N GLN A 140 20.77 -1.25 10.34
CA GLN A 140 19.40 -0.94 10.76
C GLN A 140 18.44 -1.97 10.15
N ARG A 141 17.44 -2.36 10.94
CA ARG A 141 16.38 -3.29 10.53
C ARG A 141 15.06 -2.53 10.50
N PHE A 142 14.36 -2.62 9.37
CA PHE A 142 13.07 -1.98 9.16
C PHE A 142 12.01 -3.04 8.91
N SER A 143 10.94 -3.02 9.70
CA SER A 143 9.73 -3.79 9.37
C SER A 143 9.12 -3.20 8.11
N THR A 144 8.74 -4.05 7.17
CA THR A 144 8.11 -3.63 5.91
C THR A 144 6.64 -4.03 5.87
N TYR A 145 6.16 -4.73 6.90
CA TYR A 145 4.79 -5.22 6.97
C TYR A 145 3.79 -4.09 7.16
N SER A 146 2.97 -3.87 6.15
CA SER A 146 1.86 -2.91 6.21
C SER A 146 0.88 -3.17 5.07
N PRO A 147 -0.39 -2.71 5.18
CA PRO A 147 -1.31 -2.70 4.05
C PRO A 147 -0.78 -1.85 2.90
N LYS A 148 -0.98 -2.31 1.66
CA LYS A 148 -0.52 -1.57 0.48
C LYS A 148 -1.55 -1.62 -0.63
N MET A 149 -1.74 -0.47 -1.28
CA MET A 149 -2.48 -0.35 -2.52
C MET A 149 -1.57 0.22 -3.59
N VAL A 150 -1.53 -0.44 -4.72
CA VAL A 150 -0.60 -0.13 -5.80
C VAL A 150 -1.39 0.07 -7.08
N ALA A 151 -1.12 1.12 -7.82
CA ALA A 151 -1.74 1.38 -9.12
C ALA A 151 -0.69 1.44 -10.24
N GLY A 152 -1.02 0.84 -11.37
CA GLY A 152 -0.18 0.83 -12.57
C GLY A 152 -0.98 0.49 -13.82
N ILE A 153 -0.30 0.63 -14.97
CA ILE A 153 -0.87 0.30 -16.29
C ILE A 153 -0.46 -1.13 -16.72
N LYS A 154 0.66 -1.60 -16.22
CA LYS A 154 1.23 -2.92 -16.56
C LYS A 154 1.26 -3.81 -15.33
N GLU A 155 1.25 -5.11 -15.56
CA GLU A 155 1.50 -6.11 -14.53
C GLU A 155 2.86 -5.86 -13.88
N ILE A 156 2.90 -5.97 -12.55
CA ILE A 156 4.15 -5.98 -11.78
C ILE A 156 4.77 -7.38 -11.89
N ASP A 157 6.06 -7.47 -11.51
CA ASP A 157 6.80 -8.70 -11.32
C ASP A 157 5.91 -9.80 -10.67
N ASP A 158 5.93 -11.00 -11.24
CA ASP A 158 5.11 -12.17 -10.84
C ASP A 158 5.09 -12.39 -9.32
N VAL A 159 6.21 -12.12 -8.66
CA VAL A 159 6.34 -12.28 -7.19
C VAL A 159 5.45 -11.30 -6.41
N VAL A 160 5.18 -10.12 -6.93
CA VAL A 160 4.28 -9.15 -6.30
C VAL A 160 2.84 -9.46 -6.66
N GLN A 161 2.60 -9.93 -7.87
CA GLN A 161 1.26 -10.31 -8.35
C GLN A 161 0.64 -11.41 -7.48
N ASP A 162 1.40 -12.43 -7.08
CA ASP A 162 0.94 -13.49 -6.15
C ASP A 162 0.47 -12.98 -4.77
N ARG A 163 0.75 -11.72 -4.44
CA ARG A 163 0.43 -11.07 -3.16
C ARG A 163 -0.71 -10.08 -3.26
N THR A 164 -1.24 -9.90 -4.47
CA THR A 164 -2.28 -8.91 -4.76
C THR A 164 -3.64 -9.57 -4.96
N ILE A 165 -4.68 -8.75 -4.75
CA ILE A 165 -6.04 -9.01 -5.18
C ILE A 165 -6.40 -7.90 -6.17
N ASP A 166 -6.81 -8.28 -7.37
CA ASP A 166 -7.20 -7.40 -8.47
C ASP A 166 -8.66 -6.92 -8.33
#